data_c5db97cb3f0fefcacbf07581945c4337
#
_entry.id   c5db97cb3f0fefcacbf07581945c4337
#
_cell.length_a   1.000
_cell.length_b   1.000
_cell.length_c   1.000
_cell.angle_alpha   90.00
_cell.angle_beta   90.00
_cell.angle_gamma   90.00
#
_symmetry.space_group_name_H-M   'P 1'
#
loop_
_entity.id
_entity.type
_entity.pdbx_description
1 polymer ?
#
loop_
_entity_poly.entity_id
_entity_poly.type
_entity_poly.pdbx_seq_one_letter_code
_entity_poly.pdbx_strand_id
1 'polypeptide(L)'
;MRAHARDPPVEETLGEELRARGHSIATAESCTGGLVGSLLTDVPGSSDYFDRTYCTYTYDAKLDTGVTRESLDEHGAVSEPVARQMAQAIRDAAGTTWGVSTTGIAGPGGGTAEKPVGTVYIGVAHAGDWGSGDSYTTVTRHEFDGSRLDIKEKIARRALRRVEEEL
;
A
#
# COMPACT_ATOMS: atom_id res chain seq x y z
N MET A 1 11.03 -1.97 13.89
CA MET A 1 10.70 -3.10 13.01
C MET A 1 11.61 -3.11 11.79
N ARG A 2 12.75 -3.78 11.87
CA ARG A 2 13.74 -3.84 10.77
C ARG A 2 14.29 -5.25 10.54
N ALA A 3 13.61 -6.28 11.06
CA ALA A 3 14.08 -7.67 10.96
C ALA A 3 14.15 -8.18 9.51
N HIS A 4 13.32 -7.62 8.63
CA HIS A 4 13.23 -7.99 7.22
C HIS A 4 13.74 -6.91 6.27
N ALA A 5 14.46 -5.90 6.78
CA ALA A 5 15.13 -4.91 5.95
C ALA A 5 16.29 -5.54 5.16
N ARG A 6 16.48 -5.09 3.92
CA ARG A 6 17.71 -5.31 3.15
C ARG A 6 18.69 -4.17 3.46
N ASP A 7 19.87 -4.26 2.95
CA ASP A 7 20.89 -3.20 3.03
C ASP A 7 21.27 -2.77 1.60
N PRO A 8 20.97 -1.51 1.20
CA PRO A 8 20.19 -0.50 1.92
C PRO A 8 18.69 -0.88 2.02
N PRO A 9 17.95 -0.37 3.02
CA PRO A 9 16.54 -0.63 3.16
C PRO A 9 15.71 0.08 2.07
N VAL A 10 14.61 -0.55 1.65
CA VAL A 10 13.79 -0.07 0.52
C VAL A 10 13.22 1.34 0.73
N GLU A 11 12.92 1.71 1.95
CA GLU A 11 12.43 3.06 2.28
C GLU A 11 13.46 4.15 1.98
N GLU A 12 14.75 3.85 2.08
CA GLU A 12 15.83 4.77 1.74
C GLU A 12 15.99 4.88 0.21
N THR A 13 16.13 3.75 -0.49
CA THR A 13 16.30 3.73 -1.95
C THR A 13 15.12 4.33 -2.67
N LEU A 14 13.90 3.98 -2.25
CA LEU A 14 12.68 4.55 -2.82
C LEU A 14 12.59 6.06 -2.54
N GLY A 15 12.92 6.51 -1.33
CA GLY A 15 12.91 7.93 -0.98
C GLY A 15 13.85 8.76 -1.86
N GLU A 16 15.05 8.25 -2.14
CA GLU A 16 16.01 8.87 -3.05
C GLU A 16 15.45 8.98 -4.48
N GLU A 17 14.85 7.91 -5.00
CA GLU A 17 14.25 7.88 -6.34
C GLU A 17 13.06 8.83 -6.47
N LEU A 18 12.17 8.84 -5.48
CA LEU A 18 11.01 9.75 -5.48
C LEU A 18 11.47 11.21 -5.48
N ARG A 19 12.45 11.55 -4.64
CA ARG A 19 13.02 12.89 -4.57
C ARG A 19 13.69 13.29 -5.88
N ALA A 20 14.51 12.40 -6.47
CA ALA A 20 15.21 12.65 -7.71
C ALA A 20 14.27 12.93 -8.89
N ARG A 21 13.08 12.32 -8.88
CA ARG A 21 12.06 12.50 -9.93
C ARG A 21 11.05 13.61 -9.63
N GLY A 22 11.07 14.18 -8.42
CA GLY A 22 10.03 15.11 -7.97
C GLY A 22 8.66 14.46 -7.82
N HIS A 23 8.62 13.15 -7.54
CA HIS A 23 7.40 12.39 -7.34
C HIS A 23 6.96 12.42 -5.88
N SER A 24 5.66 12.36 -5.65
CA SER A 24 5.06 12.28 -4.32
C SER A 24 4.28 10.98 -4.13
N ILE A 25 4.09 10.58 -2.87
CA ILE A 25 3.47 9.32 -2.50
C ILE A 25 2.53 9.48 -1.30
N ALA A 26 1.42 8.75 -1.33
CA ALA A 26 0.50 8.58 -0.19
C ALA A 26 0.08 7.12 -0.07
N THR A 27 -0.33 6.69 1.12
CA THR A 27 -0.66 5.28 1.38
C THR A 27 -2.04 5.11 2.02
N ALA A 28 -2.74 4.04 1.64
CA ALA A 28 -3.97 3.58 2.26
C ALA A 28 -3.75 2.16 2.81
N GLU A 29 -3.78 2.03 4.12
CA GLU A 29 -3.34 0.83 4.81
C GLU A 29 -4.48 0.17 5.60
N SER A 30 -4.60 -1.14 5.44
CA SER A 30 -5.47 -1.96 6.29
C SER A 30 -4.61 -2.82 7.22
N CYS A 31 -4.19 -3.98 6.81
CA CYS A 31 -3.47 -4.94 7.66
C CYS A 31 -2.12 -4.44 8.19
N THR A 32 -1.47 -3.49 7.55
CA THR A 32 -0.19 -2.91 7.99
C THR A 32 -0.35 -1.82 9.04
N GLY A 33 -1.53 -1.19 9.12
CA GLY A 33 -1.90 -0.28 10.21
C GLY A 33 -1.02 0.95 10.36
N GLY A 34 -0.56 1.53 9.25
CA GLY A 34 0.30 2.71 9.22
C GLY A 34 1.79 2.41 9.09
N LEU A 35 2.18 1.13 9.02
CA LEU A 35 3.60 0.76 8.98
C LEU A 35 4.29 1.19 7.66
N VAL A 36 3.57 1.19 6.52
CA VAL A 36 4.14 1.67 5.24
C VAL A 36 4.49 3.15 5.35
N GLY A 37 3.56 3.98 5.83
CA GLY A 37 3.81 5.39 6.09
C GLY A 37 4.90 5.62 7.13
N SER A 38 4.94 4.81 8.19
CA SER A 38 6.00 4.87 9.20
C SER A 38 7.38 4.63 8.61
N LEU A 39 7.54 3.60 7.77
CA LEU A 39 8.82 3.34 7.09
C LEU A 39 9.25 4.50 6.19
N LEU A 40 8.33 5.09 5.43
CA LEU A 40 8.63 6.26 4.60
C LEU A 40 9.12 7.44 5.43
N THR A 41 8.55 7.64 6.61
CA THR A 41 8.92 8.75 7.52
C THR A 41 10.16 8.46 8.38
N ASP A 42 10.65 7.23 8.42
CA ASP A 42 11.94 6.89 9.05
C ASP A 42 13.13 7.53 8.31
N VAL A 43 12.92 7.94 7.05
CA VAL A 43 13.96 8.55 6.21
C VAL A 43 13.97 10.06 6.41
N PRO A 44 15.11 10.66 6.84
CA PRO A 44 15.21 12.11 6.94
C PRO A 44 14.92 12.81 5.60
N GLY A 45 14.12 13.88 5.63
CA GLY A 45 13.70 14.61 4.43
C GLY A 45 12.53 13.96 3.68
N SER A 46 11.84 13.01 4.28
CA SER A 46 10.65 12.37 3.68
C SER A 46 9.51 13.35 3.37
N SER A 47 9.47 14.52 4.02
CA SER A 47 8.52 15.59 3.71
C SER A 47 8.59 16.11 2.27
N ASP A 48 9.68 15.83 1.56
CA ASP A 48 9.82 16.23 0.15
C ASP A 48 8.94 15.38 -0.79
N TYR A 49 8.56 14.17 -0.37
CA TYR A 49 7.82 13.22 -1.22
C TYR A 49 6.61 12.56 -0.54
N PHE A 50 6.57 12.47 0.78
CA PHE A 50 5.48 11.80 1.49
C PHE A 50 4.40 12.80 1.91
N ASP A 51 3.14 12.53 1.53
CA ASP A 51 2.00 13.39 1.87
C ASP A 51 1.25 12.88 3.11
N ARG A 52 0.66 11.68 3.03
CA ARG A 52 -0.17 11.13 4.12
C ARG A 52 -0.32 9.62 4.06
N THR A 53 -0.76 9.06 5.17
CA THR A 53 -1.28 7.71 5.26
C THR A 53 -2.70 7.69 5.82
N TYR A 54 -3.60 6.91 5.22
CA TYR A 54 -4.91 6.61 5.77
C TYR A 54 -4.95 5.16 6.23
N CYS A 55 -5.22 4.94 7.53
CA CYS A 55 -5.47 3.61 8.07
C CYS A 55 -6.95 3.28 7.92
N THR A 56 -7.30 2.56 6.86
CA THR A 56 -8.68 2.16 6.53
C THR A 56 -8.94 0.73 6.99
N TYR A 57 -8.96 0.54 8.31
CA TYR A 57 -8.95 -0.80 8.91
C TYR A 57 -10.29 -1.51 8.81
N THR A 58 -11.39 -0.79 9.04
CA THR A 58 -12.77 -1.30 8.96
C THR A 58 -13.37 -1.12 7.57
N TYR A 59 -14.52 -1.76 7.33
CA TYR A 59 -15.30 -1.54 6.10
C TYR A 59 -15.77 -0.09 5.99
N ASP A 60 -16.27 0.49 7.10
CA ASP A 60 -16.74 1.87 7.12
C ASP A 60 -15.59 2.84 6.79
N ALA A 61 -14.40 2.63 7.36
CA ALA A 61 -13.23 3.44 7.03
C ALA A 61 -12.82 3.32 5.55
N LYS A 62 -13.00 2.15 4.94
CA LYS A 62 -12.78 1.96 3.49
C LYS A 62 -13.81 2.71 2.65
N LEU A 63 -15.08 2.68 3.03
CA LEU A 63 -16.14 3.44 2.37
C LEU A 63 -15.84 4.95 2.39
N ASP A 64 -15.41 5.49 3.55
CA ASP A 64 -15.08 6.91 3.71
C ASP A 64 -13.97 7.37 2.77
N THR A 65 -13.11 6.46 2.31
CA THR A 65 -11.97 6.77 1.44
C THR A 65 -12.19 6.43 -0.03
N GLY A 66 -13.39 5.95 -0.42
CA GLY A 66 -13.74 5.73 -1.82
C GLY A 66 -13.76 4.27 -2.28
N VAL A 67 -13.64 3.30 -1.37
CA VAL A 67 -13.95 1.90 -1.67
C VAL A 67 -15.46 1.74 -1.74
N THR A 68 -15.97 1.06 -2.76
CA THR A 68 -17.42 0.88 -2.92
C THR A 68 -17.95 -0.25 -2.04
N ARG A 69 -19.19 -0.09 -1.57
CA ARG A 69 -19.90 -1.13 -0.82
C ARG A 69 -20.03 -2.41 -1.65
N GLU A 70 -20.31 -2.28 -2.93
CA GLU A 70 -20.46 -3.39 -3.88
C GLU A 70 -19.19 -4.24 -3.96
N SER A 71 -18.02 -3.60 -4.04
CA SER A 71 -16.74 -4.33 -4.04
C SER A 71 -16.48 -5.07 -2.72
N LEU A 72 -16.83 -4.46 -1.60
CA LEU A 72 -16.71 -5.11 -0.28
C LEU A 72 -17.68 -6.27 -0.12
N ASP A 73 -18.93 -6.12 -0.55
CA ASP A 73 -19.97 -7.17 -0.47
C ASP A 73 -19.63 -8.35 -1.38
N GLU A 74 -19.15 -8.10 -2.60
CA GLU A 74 -18.90 -9.14 -3.59
C GLU A 74 -17.57 -9.87 -3.35
N HIS A 75 -16.52 -9.14 -2.99
CA HIS A 75 -15.15 -9.67 -2.96
C HIS A 75 -14.53 -9.72 -1.57
N GLY A 76 -15.12 -9.05 -0.58
CA GLY A 76 -14.50 -8.86 0.73
C GLY A 76 -13.36 -7.86 0.72
N ALA A 77 -12.89 -7.50 1.92
CA ALA A 77 -11.84 -6.50 2.08
C ALA A 77 -10.49 -6.95 1.49
N VAL A 78 -10.16 -8.23 1.59
CA VAL A 78 -8.90 -8.80 1.09
C VAL A 78 -9.11 -9.30 -0.33
N SER A 79 -9.00 -8.38 -1.29
CA SER A 79 -9.28 -8.67 -2.69
C SER A 79 -8.61 -7.66 -3.64
N GLU A 80 -8.47 -8.05 -4.89
CA GLU A 80 -7.90 -7.21 -5.93
C GLU A 80 -8.72 -5.92 -6.16
N PRO A 81 -10.07 -5.97 -6.33
CA PRO A 81 -10.84 -4.76 -6.54
C PRO A 81 -10.73 -3.75 -5.39
N VAL A 82 -10.73 -4.23 -4.14
CA VAL A 82 -10.62 -3.36 -2.97
C VAL A 82 -9.22 -2.75 -2.89
N ALA A 83 -8.15 -3.50 -3.10
CA ALA A 83 -6.78 -2.95 -3.15
C ALA A 83 -6.63 -1.89 -4.24
N ARG A 84 -7.22 -2.12 -5.41
CA ARG A 84 -7.23 -1.17 -6.54
C ARG A 84 -7.91 0.13 -6.16
N GLN A 85 -9.11 0.05 -5.63
CA GLN A 85 -9.87 1.23 -5.21
C GLN A 85 -9.17 2.01 -4.09
N MET A 86 -8.59 1.32 -3.11
CA MET A 86 -7.82 1.95 -2.04
C MET A 86 -6.63 2.75 -2.59
N ALA A 87 -5.85 2.17 -3.51
CA ALA A 87 -4.68 2.83 -4.10
C ALA A 87 -5.08 4.06 -4.92
N GLN A 88 -6.13 3.94 -5.75
CA GLN A 88 -6.65 5.05 -6.55
C GLN A 88 -7.20 6.17 -5.66
N ALA A 89 -7.99 5.82 -4.67
CA ALA A 89 -8.61 6.78 -3.77
C ALA A 89 -7.59 7.62 -3.00
N ILE A 90 -6.54 6.99 -2.47
CA ILE A 90 -5.52 7.73 -1.72
C ILE A 90 -4.66 8.61 -2.64
N ARG A 91 -4.30 8.12 -3.85
CA ARG A 91 -3.61 8.92 -4.87
C ARG A 91 -4.37 10.20 -5.16
N ASP A 92 -5.67 10.08 -5.42
CA ASP A 92 -6.52 11.19 -5.82
C ASP A 92 -6.85 12.12 -4.65
N ALA A 93 -7.11 11.58 -3.46
CA ALA A 93 -7.37 12.39 -2.26
C ALA A 93 -6.15 13.20 -1.82
N ALA A 94 -4.95 12.67 -1.99
CA ALA A 94 -3.70 13.34 -1.66
C ALA A 94 -3.17 14.21 -2.82
N GLY A 95 -3.61 13.97 -4.05
CA GLY A 95 -3.07 14.62 -5.24
C GLY A 95 -1.61 14.23 -5.51
N THR A 96 -1.22 13.01 -5.13
CA THR A 96 0.15 12.52 -5.27
C THR A 96 0.38 11.80 -6.59
N THR A 97 1.65 11.69 -7.00
CA THR A 97 2.05 10.90 -8.17
C THR A 97 1.72 9.43 -7.98
N TRP A 98 1.93 8.91 -6.75
CA TRP A 98 1.73 7.51 -6.39
C TRP A 98 0.76 7.35 -5.24
N GLY A 99 -0.16 6.40 -5.37
CA GLY A 99 -0.98 5.90 -4.29
C GLY A 99 -0.69 4.43 -4.06
N VAL A 100 -0.47 4.03 -2.80
CA VAL A 100 -0.15 2.64 -2.45
C VAL A 100 -1.17 2.11 -1.46
N SER A 101 -1.63 0.89 -1.67
CA SER A 101 -2.55 0.24 -0.75
C SER A 101 -2.09 -1.12 -0.29
N THR A 102 -2.50 -1.48 0.93
CA THR A 102 -2.32 -2.82 1.49
C THR A 102 -3.62 -3.29 2.11
N THR A 103 -4.11 -4.46 1.69
CA THR A 103 -5.23 -5.14 2.33
C THR A 103 -4.93 -6.64 2.40
N GLY A 104 -4.99 -7.22 3.59
CA GLY A 104 -4.52 -8.59 3.79
C GLY A 104 -4.86 -9.16 5.15
N ILE A 105 -4.40 -10.40 5.39
CA ILE A 105 -4.62 -11.20 6.58
C ILE A 105 -3.29 -11.40 7.29
N ALA A 106 -3.04 -10.60 8.32
CA ALA A 106 -1.80 -10.66 9.08
C ALA A 106 -1.75 -11.83 10.10
N GLY A 107 -2.89 -12.42 10.39
CA GLY A 107 -2.99 -13.55 11.33
C GLY A 107 -2.97 -13.14 12.82
N PRO A 108 -2.93 -14.13 13.73
CA PRO A 108 -2.88 -15.58 13.48
C PRO A 108 -4.19 -16.19 12.97
N GLY A 109 -5.34 -15.51 13.12
CA GLY A 109 -6.64 -15.92 12.61
C GLY A 109 -7.05 -15.21 11.32
N GLY A 110 -8.27 -15.49 10.85
CA GLY A 110 -8.88 -14.80 9.69
C GLY A 110 -8.57 -15.42 8.34
N GLY A 111 -7.69 -16.42 8.26
CA GLY A 111 -7.38 -17.11 7.01
C GLY A 111 -8.46 -18.10 6.60
N THR A 112 -8.54 -18.34 5.29
CA THR A 112 -9.38 -19.37 4.66
C THR A 112 -8.50 -20.25 3.76
N ALA A 113 -9.08 -21.30 3.17
CA ALA A 113 -8.37 -22.16 2.21
C ALA A 113 -7.91 -21.38 0.97
N GLU A 114 -8.75 -20.45 0.50
CA GLU A 114 -8.46 -19.62 -0.68
C GLU A 114 -7.55 -18.43 -0.36
N LYS A 115 -7.70 -17.88 0.84
CA LYS A 115 -6.92 -16.74 1.34
C LYS A 115 -6.34 -17.09 2.72
N PRO A 116 -5.24 -17.88 2.77
CA PRO A 116 -4.60 -18.24 4.04
C PRO A 116 -4.02 -17.01 4.74
N VAL A 117 -3.69 -17.17 6.02
CA VAL A 117 -2.93 -16.16 6.77
C VAL A 117 -1.66 -15.81 5.99
N GLY A 118 -1.38 -14.52 5.89
CA GLY A 118 -0.27 -13.98 5.09
C GLY A 118 -0.67 -13.54 3.68
N THR A 119 -1.90 -13.83 3.24
CA THR A 119 -2.43 -13.31 1.96
C THR A 119 -2.58 -11.80 2.04
N VAL A 120 -2.05 -11.11 1.03
CA VAL A 120 -2.17 -9.66 0.87
C VAL A 120 -2.34 -9.30 -0.60
N TYR A 121 -3.14 -8.29 -0.84
CA TYR A 121 -3.20 -7.58 -2.12
C TYR A 121 -2.56 -6.21 -1.92
N ILE A 122 -1.62 -5.87 -2.80
CA ILE A 122 -0.90 -4.59 -2.82
C ILE A 122 -1.27 -3.88 -4.11
N GLY A 123 -1.86 -2.70 -3.98
CA GLY A 123 -2.20 -1.82 -5.10
C GLY A 123 -1.18 -0.71 -5.22
N VAL A 124 -0.80 -0.38 -6.46
CA VAL A 124 0.02 0.79 -6.80
C VAL A 124 -0.67 1.55 -7.92
N ALA A 125 -1.07 2.78 -7.65
CA ALA A 125 -1.74 3.67 -8.59
C ALA A 125 -0.82 4.82 -8.97
N HIS A 126 -0.62 5.03 -10.26
CA HIS A 126 0.12 6.14 -10.85
C HIS A 126 -0.83 7.21 -11.38
N ALA A 127 -0.50 8.47 -11.17
CA ALA A 127 -1.18 9.61 -11.78
C ALA A 127 -0.38 10.11 -12.99
N GLY A 128 -0.92 9.92 -14.19
CA GLY A 128 -0.47 10.63 -15.39
C GLY A 128 -1.07 12.04 -15.46
N ASP A 129 -0.60 12.84 -16.40
CA ASP A 129 -1.16 14.18 -16.62
C ASP A 129 -2.64 14.11 -17.02
N TRP A 130 -3.40 15.09 -16.59
CA TRP A 130 -4.82 15.16 -16.95
C TRP A 130 -5.03 15.17 -18.47
N GLY A 131 -5.85 14.24 -18.95
CA GLY A 131 -6.17 14.08 -20.37
C GLY A 131 -5.14 13.26 -21.18
N SER A 132 -4.02 12.82 -20.57
CA SER A 132 -3.03 11.97 -21.26
C SER A 132 -3.51 10.53 -21.45
N GLY A 133 -4.32 10.02 -20.53
CA GLY A 133 -4.69 8.60 -20.46
C GLY A 133 -3.60 7.71 -19.85
N ASP A 134 -2.54 8.29 -19.29
CA ASP A 134 -1.37 7.56 -18.78
C ASP A 134 -1.49 7.16 -17.29
N SER A 135 -2.60 7.52 -16.63
CA SER A 135 -2.88 7.02 -15.28
C SER A 135 -3.20 5.53 -15.30
N TYR A 136 -2.59 4.78 -14.39
CA TYR A 136 -2.82 3.34 -14.30
C TYR A 136 -2.76 2.85 -12.86
N THR A 137 -3.22 1.62 -12.65
CA THR A 137 -3.15 0.96 -11.35
C THR A 137 -2.83 -0.52 -11.55
N THR A 138 -1.81 -0.99 -10.87
CA THR A 138 -1.46 -2.41 -10.78
C THR A 138 -1.82 -2.96 -9.41
N VAL A 139 -2.21 -4.23 -9.35
CA VAL A 139 -2.43 -4.95 -8.09
C VAL A 139 -1.72 -6.29 -8.17
N THR A 140 -1.01 -6.63 -7.11
CA THR A 140 -0.34 -7.93 -6.98
C THR A 140 -0.79 -8.63 -5.71
N ARG A 141 -0.95 -9.96 -5.80
CA ARG A 141 -1.22 -10.83 -4.66
C ARG A 141 0.08 -11.47 -4.19
N HIS A 142 0.25 -11.50 -2.87
CA HIS A 142 1.37 -12.18 -2.22
C HIS A 142 0.88 -13.02 -1.05
N GLU A 143 1.67 -14.01 -0.66
CA GLU A 143 1.49 -14.79 0.55
C GLU A 143 2.81 -14.79 1.33
N PHE A 144 2.74 -14.35 2.59
CA PHE A 144 3.89 -14.29 3.48
C PHE A 144 3.67 -15.21 4.68
N ASP A 145 4.73 -15.84 5.12
CA ASP A 145 4.79 -16.65 6.34
C ASP A 145 5.45 -15.91 7.50
N GLY A 146 5.25 -16.42 8.70
CA GLY A 146 5.83 -15.90 9.92
C GLY A 146 4.80 -15.48 10.95
N SER A 147 5.25 -14.83 12.01
CA SER A 147 4.38 -14.22 13.00
C SER A 147 3.58 -13.04 12.40
N ARG A 148 2.56 -12.58 13.11
CA ARG A 148 1.80 -11.39 12.70
C ARG A 148 2.70 -10.17 12.43
N LEU A 149 3.72 -9.95 13.26
CA LEU A 149 4.63 -8.83 13.10
C LEU A 149 5.57 -9.02 11.90
N ASP A 150 6.05 -10.26 11.66
CA ASP A 150 6.84 -10.58 10.47
C ASP A 150 6.04 -10.33 9.18
N ILE A 151 4.81 -10.82 9.14
CA ILE A 151 3.90 -10.65 7.99
C ILE A 151 3.65 -9.16 7.73
N LYS A 152 3.33 -8.37 8.77
CA LYS A 152 3.12 -6.93 8.62
C LYS A 152 4.35 -6.22 8.03
N GLU A 153 5.55 -6.52 8.52
CA GLU A 153 6.78 -5.90 8.02
C GLU A 153 7.09 -6.32 6.58
N LYS A 154 6.95 -7.62 6.27
CA LYS A 154 7.14 -8.13 4.91
C LYS A 154 6.19 -7.48 3.91
N ILE A 155 4.91 -7.31 4.29
CA ILE A 155 3.91 -6.61 3.48
C ILE A 155 4.33 -5.16 3.25
N ALA A 156 4.65 -4.43 4.32
CA ALA A 156 5.00 -3.01 4.21
C ALA A 156 6.21 -2.79 3.29
N ARG A 157 7.26 -3.56 3.47
CA ARG A 157 8.45 -3.48 2.60
C ARG A 157 8.17 -3.92 1.18
N ARG A 158 7.32 -4.93 0.97
CA ARG A 158 6.92 -5.34 -0.38
C ARG A 158 6.11 -4.25 -1.07
N ALA A 159 5.24 -3.55 -0.34
CA ALA A 159 4.46 -2.43 -0.89
C ALA A 159 5.38 -1.32 -1.42
N LEU A 160 6.41 -0.94 -0.66
CA LEU A 160 7.40 0.04 -1.12
C LEU A 160 8.19 -0.44 -2.34
N ARG A 161 8.61 -1.71 -2.36
CA ARG A 161 9.29 -2.29 -3.54
C ARG A 161 8.40 -2.31 -4.78
N ARG A 162 7.09 -2.52 -4.62
CA ARG A 162 6.18 -2.46 -5.76
C ARG A 162 6.16 -1.07 -6.41
N VAL A 163 6.29 0.00 -5.63
CA VAL A 163 6.46 1.35 -6.18
C VAL A 163 7.81 1.49 -6.88
N GLU A 164 8.88 1.05 -6.23
CA GLU A 164 10.24 1.11 -6.80
C GLU A 164 10.33 0.38 -8.16
N GLU A 165 9.64 -0.75 -8.31
CA GLU A 165 9.56 -1.52 -9.56
C GLU A 165 8.81 -0.79 -10.69
N GLU A 166 7.99 0.22 -10.39
CA GLU A 166 7.22 1.02 -11.36
C GLU A 166 7.95 2.33 -11.75
N LEU A 167 9.01 2.70 -11.04
CA LEU A 167 9.81 3.91 -11.30
C LEU A 167 10.80 3.70 -12.47
#